data_da3b017b3b32a89ba46f3a725bda085c
#
_entry.id   da3b017b3b32a89ba46f3a725bda085c
#
_cell.length_a   1.000
_cell.length_b   1.000
_cell.length_c   1.000
_cell.angle_alpha   90.00
_cell.angle_beta   90.00
_cell.angle_gamma   90.00
#
_symmetry.space_group_name_H-M   'P 1'
#
loop_
_entity.id
_entity.type
_entity.pdbx_description
1 polymer ?
#
loop_
_entity_poly.entity_id
_entity_poly.type
_entity_poly.pdbx_seq_one_letter_code
_entity_poly.pdbx_strand_id
1 'polypeptide(L)'
;MRAAVLRGVGAGVEVEDVDLDAPHPGEVRVRVEAAGVCHTELHYISGDIPCPLPVVLGHEGVGVVEEVGAGVGDMVAGERVVFTWRPRCGECEYCVTGRPVMCVYGRVQASSGGLMDGTSRLHRGNEEIHHFLGVSCFAERAVVSRRAVVPIADDIPAAVAAVVGCAVVTGVGAVLNVAAQHGSVAGHPLLVVGAGGVGLSAVMGAHLLGAAPLVAVDVSADKLQLARRLGATDVVDAARLSEEEVAGTVHELTRGGAEVAVEAVGSASTLRQAFEALKPGGRVIAVGLSSAKTEASVPLNQLVQQQKHLVGSLYGSSNPAVDLPRLLELYRTGQLPLGQLVGETYPLEGLGTAYDKLRGGAVGRAVIDPSLVPA
;
A
#
# COMPACT_ATOMS: atom_id res chain seq x y z
N MET A 1 19.90 14.91 -10.42
CA MET A 1 19.34 13.58 -10.65
C MET A 1 17.99 13.67 -11.31
N ARG A 2 17.58 12.65 -12.11
CA ARG A 2 16.23 12.64 -12.67
C ARG A 2 15.20 12.22 -11.63
N ALA A 3 14.06 12.89 -11.61
CA ALA A 3 12.94 12.59 -10.72
C ALA A 3 11.59 12.93 -11.38
N ALA A 4 10.55 12.19 -11.04
CA ALA A 4 9.19 12.41 -11.53
C ALA A 4 8.45 13.40 -10.63
N VAL A 5 8.25 14.62 -11.13
CA VAL A 5 7.72 15.77 -10.39
C VAL A 5 6.26 16.04 -10.77
N LEU A 6 5.40 16.17 -9.78
CA LEU A 6 4.04 16.71 -9.91
C LEU A 6 4.07 18.19 -9.52
N ARG A 7 3.78 19.09 -10.48
CA ARG A 7 3.83 20.55 -10.25
C ARG A 7 2.49 21.18 -9.88
N GLY A 8 1.40 20.53 -10.22
CA GLY A 8 0.06 21.06 -9.97
C GLY A 8 -1.00 19.97 -9.94
N VAL A 9 -2.10 20.22 -9.23
CA VAL A 9 -3.25 19.32 -9.22
C VAL A 9 -3.80 19.15 -10.63
N GLY A 10 -4.02 17.92 -11.06
CA GLY A 10 -4.49 17.59 -12.41
C GLY A 10 -3.43 17.73 -13.50
N ALA A 11 -2.22 18.17 -13.18
CA ALA A 11 -1.11 18.18 -14.11
C ALA A 11 -0.57 16.76 -14.37
N GLY A 12 0.07 16.58 -15.53
CA GLY A 12 0.90 15.40 -15.77
C GLY A 12 2.10 15.37 -14.82
N VAL A 13 2.63 14.18 -14.61
CA VAL A 13 3.91 14.02 -13.90
C VAL A 13 5.02 14.07 -14.94
N GLU A 14 6.00 14.94 -14.76
CA GLU A 14 7.12 15.16 -15.69
C GLU A 14 8.43 14.71 -15.04
N VAL A 15 9.32 14.13 -15.85
CA VAL A 15 10.67 13.79 -15.39
C VAL A 15 11.56 15.01 -15.57
N GLU A 16 12.14 15.48 -14.48
CA GLU A 16 12.98 16.66 -14.43
C GLU A 16 14.32 16.40 -13.75
N ASP A 17 15.30 17.26 -14.03
CA ASP A 17 16.53 17.31 -13.23
C ASP A 17 16.26 18.06 -11.92
N VAL A 18 16.51 17.37 -10.82
CA VAL A 18 16.31 17.86 -9.44
C VAL A 18 17.62 17.74 -8.68
N ASP A 19 17.91 18.75 -7.86
CA ASP A 19 19.02 18.71 -6.91
C ASP A 19 18.60 17.93 -5.66
N LEU A 20 19.51 17.11 -5.12
CA LEU A 20 19.31 16.32 -3.90
C LEU A 20 20.42 16.61 -2.93
N ASP A 21 20.09 17.14 -1.78
CA ASP A 21 21.05 17.42 -0.69
C ASP A 21 21.64 16.12 -0.12
N ALA A 22 22.79 16.27 0.55
CA ALA A 22 23.36 15.19 1.35
C ALA A 22 22.43 14.83 2.53
N PRO A 23 22.49 13.58 3.01
CA PRO A 23 21.67 13.18 4.15
C PRO A 23 22.08 13.92 5.42
N HIS A 24 21.12 14.52 6.12
CA HIS A 24 21.30 15.12 7.44
C HIS A 24 21.48 14.06 8.53
N PRO A 25 21.77 14.46 9.79
CA PRO A 25 21.87 13.50 10.90
C PRO A 25 20.60 12.64 11.04
N GLY A 26 20.77 11.33 11.10
CA GLY A 26 19.67 10.36 11.19
C GLY A 26 18.99 10.02 9.86
N GLU A 27 19.55 10.45 8.73
CA GLU A 27 19.04 10.16 7.38
C GLU A 27 19.99 9.26 6.59
N VAL A 28 19.51 8.73 5.50
CA VAL A 28 20.29 7.92 4.55
C VAL A 28 19.93 8.31 3.12
N ARG A 29 20.93 8.28 2.22
CA ARG A 29 20.73 8.39 0.78
C ARG A 29 20.70 7.00 0.17
N VAL A 30 19.66 6.74 -0.58
CA VAL A 30 19.39 5.43 -1.22
C VAL A 30 19.34 5.62 -2.72
N ARG A 31 20.10 4.83 -3.48
CA ARG A 31 19.93 4.67 -4.91
C ARG A 31 18.76 3.73 -5.15
N VAL A 32 17.73 4.22 -5.85
CA VAL A 32 16.50 3.46 -6.09
C VAL A 32 16.75 2.41 -7.18
N GLU A 33 16.35 1.17 -6.89
CA GLU A 33 16.42 0.05 -7.85
C GLU A 33 15.06 -0.20 -8.51
N ALA A 34 13.98 -0.08 -7.74
CA ALA A 34 12.62 -0.25 -8.25
C ALA A 34 11.62 0.49 -7.36
N ALA A 35 10.53 0.98 -7.97
CA ALA A 35 9.43 1.63 -7.26
C ALA A 35 8.07 1.20 -7.81
N GLY A 36 7.15 0.78 -6.94
CA GLY A 36 5.80 0.35 -7.30
C GLY A 36 4.86 1.53 -7.58
N VAL A 37 3.96 1.37 -8.54
CA VAL A 37 2.97 2.38 -8.91
C VAL A 37 1.64 2.09 -8.22
N CYS A 38 1.12 3.04 -7.43
CA CYS A 38 -0.03 2.86 -6.57
C CYS A 38 -1.21 3.78 -6.96
N HIS A 39 -2.44 3.36 -6.64
CA HIS A 39 -3.61 4.24 -6.75
C HIS A 39 -3.53 5.44 -5.81
N THR A 40 -2.78 5.35 -4.74
CA THR A 40 -2.58 6.45 -3.79
C THR A 40 -2.09 7.71 -4.52
N GLU A 41 -1.09 7.61 -5.40
CA GLU A 41 -0.59 8.77 -6.16
C GLU A 41 -1.70 9.41 -7.01
N LEU A 42 -2.62 8.63 -7.57
CA LEU A 42 -3.72 9.17 -8.38
C LEU A 42 -4.64 10.11 -7.58
N HIS A 43 -4.89 9.81 -6.30
CA HIS A 43 -5.67 10.70 -5.42
C HIS A 43 -4.97 12.03 -5.15
N TYR A 44 -3.63 12.05 -5.11
CA TYR A 44 -2.86 13.29 -4.96
C TYR A 44 -2.75 14.06 -6.27
N ILE A 45 -2.58 13.34 -7.40
CA ILE A 45 -2.57 13.96 -8.74
C ILE A 45 -3.92 14.62 -9.05
N SER A 46 -5.04 13.96 -8.70
CA SER A 46 -6.40 14.53 -8.90
C SER A 46 -6.75 15.63 -7.89
N GLY A 47 -6.02 15.75 -6.78
CA GLY A 47 -6.35 16.67 -5.69
C GLY A 47 -7.44 16.17 -4.74
N ASP A 48 -7.82 14.90 -4.82
CA ASP A 48 -8.72 14.25 -3.86
C ASP A 48 -8.14 14.25 -2.45
N ILE A 49 -6.81 14.15 -2.36
CA ILE A 49 -6.03 14.29 -1.14
C ILE A 49 -5.01 15.41 -1.36
N PRO A 50 -5.02 16.46 -0.54
CA PRO A 50 -4.09 17.57 -0.70
C PRO A 50 -2.66 17.19 -0.29
N CYS A 51 -1.66 17.73 -1.00
CA CYS A 51 -0.25 17.71 -0.61
C CYS A 51 0.43 19.03 -1.01
N PRO A 52 1.53 19.40 -0.37
CA PRO A 52 2.40 20.47 -0.85
C PRO A 52 2.94 20.18 -2.26
N LEU A 53 3.03 21.21 -3.09
CA LEU A 53 3.51 21.15 -4.47
C LEU A 53 4.58 22.22 -4.71
N PRO A 54 5.55 22.01 -5.63
CA PRO A 54 5.78 20.79 -6.41
C PRO A 54 6.29 19.64 -5.55
N VAL A 55 6.06 18.37 -5.97
CA VAL A 55 6.43 17.19 -5.20
C VAL A 55 7.00 16.07 -6.09
N VAL A 56 8.06 15.41 -5.64
CA VAL A 56 8.51 14.13 -6.25
C VAL A 56 7.67 13.01 -5.69
N LEU A 57 6.98 12.27 -6.56
CA LEU A 57 6.09 11.18 -6.18
C LEU A 57 6.84 9.86 -5.85
N GLY A 58 6.09 8.82 -5.51
CA GLY A 58 6.57 7.46 -5.20
C GLY A 58 6.76 7.21 -3.71
N HIS A 59 6.14 6.11 -3.21
CA HIS A 59 6.21 5.72 -1.80
C HIS A 59 6.38 4.21 -1.58
N GLU A 60 6.41 3.43 -2.66
CA GLU A 60 6.70 1.98 -2.65
C GLU A 60 8.04 1.76 -3.34
N GLY A 61 9.11 1.45 -2.63
CA GLY A 61 10.40 1.31 -3.32
C GLY A 61 11.40 0.44 -2.58
N VAL A 62 12.46 0.11 -3.30
CA VAL A 62 13.63 -0.63 -2.84
C VAL A 62 14.88 0.02 -3.45
N GLY A 63 15.98 -0.05 -2.74
CA GLY A 63 17.25 0.45 -3.25
C GLY A 63 18.43 0.08 -2.38
N VAL A 64 19.60 0.61 -2.75
CA VAL A 64 20.85 0.40 -2.05
C VAL A 64 21.30 1.70 -1.38
N VAL A 65 21.64 1.63 -0.13
CA VAL A 65 22.19 2.76 0.64
C VAL A 65 23.52 3.19 0.03
N GLU A 66 23.65 4.45 -0.38
CA GLU A 66 24.88 5.04 -0.90
C GLU A 66 25.64 5.81 0.16
N GLU A 67 24.91 6.48 1.07
CA GLU A 67 25.48 7.34 2.10
C GLU A 67 24.61 7.35 3.36
N VAL A 68 25.25 7.43 4.50
CA VAL A 68 24.59 7.51 5.81
C VAL A 68 24.93 8.85 6.48
N GLY A 69 23.92 9.54 7.01
CA GLY A 69 24.09 10.77 7.77
C GLY A 69 24.65 10.50 9.17
N ALA A 70 25.11 11.55 9.80
CA ALA A 70 25.65 11.49 11.16
C ALA A 70 24.64 10.86 12.14
N GLY A 71 25.11 10.06 13.10
CA GLY A 71 24.26 9.40 14.10
C GLY A 71 23.53 8.15 13.63
N VAL A 72 23.67 7.74 12.36
CA VAL A 72 23.21 6.43 11.88
C VAL A 72 24.31 5.40 12.16
N GLY A 73 24.12 4.57 13.18
CA GLY A 73 25.11 3.58 13.62
C GLY A 73 24.73 2.12 13.34
N ASP A 74 23.53 1.91 12.83
CA ASP A 74 22.94 0.57 12.59
C ASP A 74 22.69 0.30 11.09
N MET A 75 23.39 1.03 10.20
CA MET A 75 23.31 0.88 8.74
C MET A 75 24.60 1.37 8.09
N VAL A 76 25.00 0.74 6.99
CA VAL A 76 26.19 1.12 6.20
C VAL A 76 25.85 1.23 4.72
N ALA A 77 26.71 1.94 3.97
CA ALA A 77 26.65 1.97 2.51
C ALA A 77 26.81 0.55 1.93
N GLY A 78 26.05 0.25 0.89
CA GLY A 78 25.96 -1.08 0.27
C GLY A 78 24.80 -1.93 0.78
N GLU A 79 24.20 -1.62 1.91
CA GLU A 79 23.04 -2.36 2.39
C GLU A 79 21.81 -2.10 1.53
N ARG A 80 21.07 -3.16 1.26
CA ARG A 80 19.82 -3.10 0.48
C ARG A 80 18.62 -2.91 1.39
N VAL A 81 17.71 -1.99 1.02
CA VAL A 81 16.60 -1.56 1.87
C VAL A 81 15.30 -1.42 1.12
N VAL A 82 14.18 -1.72 1.79
CA VAL A 82 12.82 -1.35 1.37
C VAL A 82 12.41 -0.08 2.08
N PHE A 83 11.78 0.85 1.36
CA PHE A 83 11.19 2.05 1.95
C PHE A 83 9.89 1.75 2.68
N THR A 84 9.64 2.51 3.74
CA THR A 84 8.35 2.59 4.42
C THR A 84 7.93 4.05 4.57
N TRP A 85 6.73 4.38 4.13
CA TRP A 85 6.16 5.71 4.28
C TRP A 85 5.49 5.94 5.66
N ARG A 86 5.58 4.95 6.55
CA ARG A 86 5.16 5.03 7.95
C ARG A 86 6.32 4.73 8.89
N PRO A 87 7.27 5.67 9.02
CA PRO A 87 8.38 5.52 9.96
C PRO A 87 7.86 5.48 11.39
N ARG A 88 8.57 4.75 12.25
CA ARG A 88 8.27 4.71 13.68
C ARG A 88 9.38 5.38 14.49
N CYS A 89 9.06 6.24 15.44
CA CYS A 89 10.07 6.80 16.34
C CYS A 89 10.47 5.85 17.48
N GLY A 90 9.58 4.95 17.88
CA GLY A 90 9.80 4.02 18.99
C GLY A 90 9.45 4.59 20.37
N GLU A 91 9.20 5.89 20.52
CA GLU A 91 9.06 6.60 21.80
C GLU A 91 7.72 7.33 22.00
N CYS A 92 7.01 7.70 20.92
CA CYS A 92 5.72 8.38 21.06
C CYS A 92 4.65 7.41 21.60
N GLU A 93 3.56 7.96 22.14
CA GLU A 93 2.44 7.20 22.68
C GLU A 93 2.00 6.04 21.79
N TYR A 94 1.83 6.30 20.48
CA TYR A 94 1.41 5.27 19.54
C TYR A 94 2.43 4.15 19.39
N CYS A 95 3.72 4.47 19.32
CA CYS A 95 4.77 3.47 19.19
C CYS A 95 4.88 2.58 20.43
N VAL A 96 4.85 3.16 21.63
CA VAL A 96 5.00 2.41 22.90
C VAL A 96 3.75 1.62 23.29
N THR A 97 2.58 2.01 22.73
CA THR A 97 1.32 1.27 22.93
C THR A 97 1.02 0.24 21.84
N GLY A 98 2.01 -0.09 20.97
CA GLY A 98 1.86 -1.13 19.96
C GLY A 98 1.11 -0.71 18.68
N ARG A 99 0.96 0.59 18.43
CA ARG A 99 0.32 1.16 17.24
C ARG A 99 1.28 2.01 16.40
N PRO A 100 2.46 1.50 16.01
CA PRO A 100 3.51 2.29 15.36
C PRO A 100 3.10 2.91 14.04
N VAL A 101 2.13 2.33 13.32
CA VAL A 101 1.57 2.90 12.08
C VAL A 101 0.96 4.31 12.30
N MET A 102 0.55 4.62 13.54
CA MET A 102 0.00 5.92 13.93
C MET A 102 1.05 6.89 14.45
N CYS A 103 2.34 6.57 14.32
CA CYS A 103 3.45 7.40 14.79
C CYS A 103 3.30 8.87 14.36
N VAL A 104 3.58 9.79 15.27
CA VAL A 104 3.43 11.23 15.03
C VAL A 104 4.25 11.74 13.85
N TYR A 105 5.44 11.18 13.64
CA TYR A 105 6.30 11.56 12.51
C TYR A 105 5.76 11.13 11.15
N GLY A 106 5.00 10.04 11.07
CA GLY A 106 4.31 9.67 9.83
C GLY A 106 3.24 10.69 9.42
N ARG A 107 2.64 11.42 10.39
CA ARG A 107 1.74 12.55 10.11
C ARG A 107 2.52 13.78 9.65
N VAL A 108 3.65 14.08 10.27
CA VAL A 108 4.52 15.20 9.84
C VAL A 108 4.89 15.03 8.38
N GLN A 109 5.44 13.90 7.98
CA GLN A 109 5.79 13.62 6.59
C GLN A 109 4.61 13.74 5.63
N ALA A 110 3.44 13.25 6.00
CA ALA A 110 2.26 13.32 5.14
C ALA A 110 1.70 14.74 4.97
N SER A 111 1.86 15.62 5.96
CA SER A 111 1.28 16.96 5.95
C SER A 111 2.27 18.07 5.52
N SER A 112 3.55 17.93 5.86
CA SER A 112 4.56 18.95 5.55
C SER A 112 5.13 18.86 4.15
N GLY A 113 5.05 17.69 3.51
CA GLY A 113 5.79 17.42 2.29
C GLY A 113 7.30 17.33 2.52
N GLY A 114 7.73 17.07 3.75
CA GLY A 114 9.12 16.93 4.15
C GLY A 114 9.44 15.58 4.76
N LEU A 115 10.62 15.45 5.33
CA LEU A 115 11.07 14.29 6.10
C LEU A 115 10.55 14.37 7.55
N MET A 116 11.11 13.59 8.48
CA MET A 116 10.63 13.55 9.88
C MET A 116 10.82 14.89 10.61
N ASP A 117 11.76 15.73 10.17
CA ASP A 117 11.97 17.09 10.66
C ASP A 117 11.05 18.14 10.01
N GLY A 118 10.24 17.74 9.03
CA GLY A 118 9.32 18.58 8.28
C GLY A 118 9.97 19.37 7.14
N THR A 119 11.27 19.17 6.86
CA THR A 119 12.01 19.88 5.80
C THR A 119 12.31 18.97 4.60
N SER A 120 12.56 19.57 3.42
CA SER A 120 12.90 18.85 2.20
C SER A 120 14.41 18.74 2.00
N ARG A 121 14.84 17.77 1.20
CA ARG A 121 16.19 17.59 0.64
C ARG A 121 16.18 17.72 -0.87
N LEU A 122 15.05 18.11 -1.46
CA LEU A 122 14.83 18.22 -2.89
C LEU A 122 14.63 19.68 -3.25
N HIS A 123 15.34 20.15 -4.28
CA HIS A 123 15.18 21.51 -4.78
C HIS A 123 15.60 21.61 -6.25
N ARG A 124 15.24 22.70 -6.90
CA ARG A 124 15.72 23.09 -8.23
C ARG A 124 16.16 24.55 -8.18
N GLY A 125 17.47 24.77 -8.05
CA GLY A 125 17.99 26.08 -7.73
C GLY A 125 17.47 26.56 -6.36
N ASN A 126 16.68 27.64 -6.34
CA ASN A 126 16.07 28.21 -5.12
C ASN A 126 14.63 27.71 -4.88
N GLU A 127 14.06 26.89 -5.76
CA GLU A 127 12.71 26.35 -5.61
C GLU A 127 12.77 25.06 -4.75
N GLU A 128 12.08 25.07 -3.62
CA GLU A 128 11.89 23.86 -2.83
C GLU A 128 10.94 22.88 -3.56
N ILE A 129 11.32 21.61 -3.61
CA ILE A 129 10.49 20.52 -4.10
C ILE A 129 10.20 19.61 -2.91
N HIS A 130 8.94 19.24 -2.71
CA HIS A 130 8.51 18.48 -1.55
C HIS A 130 8.74 16.98 -1.71
N HIS A 131 8.81 16.28 -0.56
CA HIS A 131 8.82 14.82 -0.50
C HIS A 131 7.40 14.28 -0.43
N PHE A 132 7.12 13.27 -1.27
CA PHE A 132 5.88 12.51 -1.17
C PHE A 132 5.96 11.49 -0.04
N LEU A 133 5.16 11.70 1.01
CA LEU A 133 5.08 10.82 2.19
C LEU A 133 6.46 10.53 2.82
N GLY A 134 7.42 11.46 2.66
CA GLY A 134 8.78 11.34 3.18
C GLY A 134 9.65 10.27 2.51
N VAL A 135 9.30 9.85 1.28
CA VAL A 135 10.00 8.82 0.50
C VAL A 135 10.47 9.36 -0.84
N SER A 136 9.55 9.71 -1.77
CA SER A 136 9.88 10.25 -3.10
C SER A 136 10.76 9.32 -3.95
N CYS A 137 10.35 8.06 -4.09
CA CYS A 137 11.16 7.06 -4.79
C CYS A 137 10.95 6.97 -6.31
N PHE A 138 10.09 7.79 -6.94
CA PHE A 138 10.11 7.94 -8.39
C PHE A 138 11.24 8.90 -8.83
N ALA A 139 12.45 8.51 -8.46
CA ALA A 139 13.69 9.22 -8.71
C ALA A 139 14.86 8.23 -8.76
N GLU A 140 16.00 8.66 -9.31
CA GLU A 140 17.22 7.84 -9.29
C GLU A 140 17.76 7.62 -7.87
N ARG A 141 17.55 8.58 -6.98
CA ARG A 141 17.96 8.57 -5.58
C ARG A 141 16.91 9.19 -4.69
N ALA A 142 16.89 8.79 -3.44
CA ALA A 142 16.09 9.42 -2.40
C ALA A 142 16.93 9.63 -1.12
N VAL A 143 16.75 10.75 -0.44
CA VAL A 143 17.19 10.93 0.94
C VAL A 143 15.96 10.75 1.84
N VAL A 144 16.07 9.88 2.83
CA VAL A 144 14.98 9.53 3.73
C VAL A 144 15.49 9.37 5.16
N SER A 145 14.61 9.46 6.14
CA SER A 145 14.95 9.08 7.51
C SER A 145 15.44 7.63 7.57
N ARG A 146 16.50 7.34 8.35
CA ARG A 146 16.91 5.95 8.66
C ARG A 146 15.72 5.11 9.14
N ARG A 147 14.75 5.70 9.80
CA ARG A 147 13.53 5.03 10.29
C ARG A 147 12.48 4.76 9.21
N ALA A 148 12.67 5.30 8.02
CA ALA A 148 11.84 5.07 6.84
C ALA A 148 12.40 3.99 5.89
N VAL A 149 13.40 3.25 6.31
CA VAL A 149 13.96 2.12 5.56
C VAL A 149 14.14 0.90 6.45
N VAL A 150 13.97 -0.27 5.84
CA VAL A 150 14.12 -1.59 6.50
C VAL A 150 15.11 -2.42 5.68
N PRO A 151 16.22 -2.89 6.27
CA PRO A 151 17.18 -3.77 5.59
C PRO A 151 16.52 -5.06 5.10
N ILE A 152 16.93 -5.50 3.92
CA ILE A 152 16.45 -6.74 3.30
C ILE A 152 17.62 -7.56 2.73
N ALA A 153 17.39 -8.85 2.49
CA ALA A 153 18.36 -9.71 1.85
C ALA A 153 18.54 -9.40 0.36
N ASP A 154 19.74 -9.60 -0.17
CA ASP A 154 20.10 -9.27 -1.56
C ASP A 154 19.42 -10.18 -2.59
N ASP A 155 19.00 -11.39 -2.21
CA ASP A 155 18.38 -12.39 -3.07
C ASP A 155 16.90 -12.10 -3.43
N ILE A 156 16.30 -11.08 -2.84
CA ILE A 156 14.92 -10.67 -3.16
C ILE A 156 14.92 -9.86 -4.48
N PRO A 157 14.14 -10.23 -5.51
CA PRO A 157 14.02 -9.43 -6.73
C PRO A 157 13.52 -8.00 -6.43
N ALA A 158 14.12 -6.98 -7.06
CA ALA A 158 13.81 -5.58 -6.78
C ALA A 158 12.31 -5.25 -6.95
N ALA A 159 11.70 -5.72 -8.03
CA ALA A 159 10.28 -5.51 -8.29
C ALA A 159 9.36 -6.12 -7.20
N VAL A 160 9.75 -7.28 -6.65
CA VAL A 160 9.02 -7.91 -5.52
C VAL A 160 9.22 -7.10 -4.25
N ALA A 161 10.45 -6.71 -3.93
CA ALA A 161 10.75 -5.93 -2.74
C ALA A 161 10.02 -4.57 -2.74
N ALA A 162 9.94 -3.90 -3.91
CA ALA A 162 9.24 -2.62 -4.04
C ALA A 162 7.77 -2.71 -3.62
N VAL A 163 7.01 -3.70 -4.12
CA VAL A 163 5.57 -3.82 -3.84
C VAL A 163 5.26 -4.26 -2.40
N VAL A 164 6.26 -4.82 -1.68
CA VAL A 164 6.09 -5.19 -0.28
C VAL A 164 5.93 -3.96 0.61
N GLY A 165 6.59 -2.86 0.30
CA GLY A 165 6.60 -1.62 1.10
C GLY A 165 5.25 -0.90 1.22
N CYS A 166 4.23 -1.28 0.44
CA CYS A 166 2.89 -0.71 0.57
C CYS A 166 1.78 -1.76 0.33
N ALA A 167 1.61 -2.25 -0.92
CA ALA A 167 0.46 -3.08 -1.26
C ALA A 167 0.41 -4.37 -0.45
N VAL A 168 1.54 -5.07 -0.33
CA VAL A 168 1.60 -6.37 0.37
C VAL A 168 1.42 -6.20 1.88
N VAL A 169 2.18 -5.29 2.50
CA VAL A 169 2.08 -5.06 3.94
C VAL A 169 0.68 -4.56 4.34
N THR A 170 0.03 -3.78 3.47
CA THR A 170 -1.34 -3.30 3.71
C THR A 170 -2.35 -4.44 3.66
N GLY A 171 -2.35 -5.23 2.59
CA GLY A 171 -3.35 -6.28 2.39
C GLY A 171 -3.14 -7.48 3.31
N VAL A 172 -1.92 -8.03 3.37
CA VAL A 172 -1.60 -9.15 4.28
C VAL A 172 -1.75 -8.70 5.72
N GLY A 173 -1.29 -7.49 6.06
CA GLY A 173 -1.41 -6.94 7.41
C GLY A 173 -2.86 -6.72 7.86
N ALA A 174 -3.76 -6.33 6.97
CA ALA A 174 -5.19 -6.24 7.29
C ALA A 174 -5.75 -7.58 7.80
N VAL A 175 -5.26 -8.68 7.28
CA VAL A 175 -5.68 -10.02 7.72
C VAL A 175 -4.88 -10.46 8.95
N LEU A 176 -3.55 -10.39 8.93
CA LEU A 176 -2.71 -10.88 10.03
C LEU A 176 -2.80 -10.02 11.30
N ASN A 177 -2.85 -8.69 11.14
CA ASN A 177 -2.76 -7.75 12.27
C ASN A 177 -4.13 -7.24 12.73
N VAL A 178 -5.20 -7.39 11.94
CA VAL A 178 -6.53 -6.90 12.30
C VAL A 178 -7.53 -8.04 12.39
N ALA A 179 -7.71 -8.83 11.32
CA ALA A 179 -8.70 -9.91 11.32
C ALA A 179 -8.36 -10.98 12.38
N ALA A 180 -7.11 -11.45 12.40
CA ALA A 180 -6.67 -12.51 13.31
C ALA A 180 -6.65 -12.11 14.79
N GLN A 181 -6.56 -10.81 15.13
CA GLN A 181 -6.62 -10.34 16.52
C GLN A 181 -8.00 -10.54 17.18
N HIS A 182 -9.04 -10.76 16.37
CA HIS A 182 -10.40 -10.88 16.85
C HIS A 182 -10.96 -12.32 16.78
N GLY A 183 -10.10 -13.29 16.55
CA GLY A 183 -10.46 -14.71 16.46
C GLY A 183 -9.71 -15.43 15.33
N SER A 184 -9.88 -16.73 15.25
CA SER A 184 -9.28 -17.53 14.19
C SER A 184 -9.90 -17.14 12.83
N VAL A 185 -9.06 -17.01 11.81
CA VAL A 185 -9.48 -16.86 10.41
C VAL A 185 -9.62 -18.23 9.75
N ALA A 186 -8.92 -19.24 10.27
CA ALA A 186 -8.91 -20.59 9.70
C ALA A 186 -10.30 -21.24 9.75
N GLY A 187 -10.77 -21.70 8.59
CA GLY A 187 -12.10 -22.33 8.43
C GLY A 187 -13.27 -21.35 8.49
N HIS A 188 -13.02 -20.03 8.61
CA HIS A 188 -14.06 -19.01 8.63
C HIS A 188 -14.20 -18.30 7.30
N PRO A 189 -15.45 -17.92 6.89
CA PRO A 189 -15.69 -17.21 5.64
C PRO A 189 -15.04 -15.82 5.63
N LEU A 190 -14.23 -15.54 4.60
CA LEU A 190 -13.62 -14.24 4.40
C LEU A 190 -13.93 -13.71 2.99
N LEU A 191 -14.32 -12.44 2.94
CA LEU A 191 -14.59 -11.69 1.73
C LEU A 191 -13.49 -10.66 1.48
N VAL A 192 -13.05 -10.53 0.23
CA VAL A 192 -12.21 -9.42 -0.22
C VAL A 192 -12.94 -8.68 -1.33
N VAL A 193 -13.22 -7.40 -1.14
CA VAL A 193 -13.82 -6.52 -2.15
C VAL A 193 -12.74 -5.65 -2.77
N GLY A 194 -12.54 -5.81 -4.07
CA GLY A 194 -11.46 -5.21 -4.85
C GLY A 194 -10.24 -6.12 -4.95
N ALA A 195 -9.98 -6.66 -6.13
CA ALA A 195 -8.83 -7.51 -6.46
C ALA A 195 -7.66 -6.72 -7.09
N GLY A 196 -7.39 -5.52 -6.61
CA GLY A 196 -6.16 -4.77 -6.88
C GLY A 196 -4.97 -5.29 -6.06
N GLY A 197 -3.83 -4.62 -6.12
CA GLY A 197 -2.60 -5.06 -5.41
C GLY A 197 -2.82 -5.31 -3.91
N VAL A 198 -3.56 -4.44 -3.22
CA VAL A 198 -3.89 -4.58 -1.78
C VAL A 198 -4.86 -5.74 -1.56
N GLY A 199 -5.94 -5.83 -2.35
CA GLY A 199 -6.93 -6.91 -2.18
C GLY A 199 -6.36 -8.28 -2.51
N LEU A 200 -5.56 -8.42 -3.58
CA LEU A 200 -4.86 -9.67 -3.89
C LEU A 200 -3.88 -10.07 -2.78
N SER A 201 -3.24 -9.08 -2.14
CA SER A 201 -2.40 -9.33 -0.95
C SER A 201 -3.24 -9.80 0.24
N ALA A 202 -4.44 -9.25 0.44
CA ALA A 202 -5.37 -9.74 1.46
C ALA A 202 -5.85 -11.17 1.17
N VAL A 203 -6.10 -11.51 -0.11
CA VAL A 203 -6.42 -12.89 -0.52
C VAL A 203 -5.29 -13.84 -0.14
N MET A 204 -4.02 -13.50 -0.45
CA MET A 204 -2.87 -14.33 -0.06
C MET A 204 -2.75 -14.47 1.46
N GLY A 205 -2.93 -13.39 2.21
CA GLY A 205 -2.89 -13.41 3.68
C GLY A 205 -4.00 -14.28 4.27
N ALA A 206 -5.21 -14.19 3.72
CA ALA A 206 -6.35 -14.99 4.14
C ALA A 206 -6.18 -16.49 3.81
N HIS A 207 -5.65 -16.79 2.62
CA HIS A 207 -5.30 -18.15 2.22
C HIS A 207 -4.22 -18.75 3.12
N LEU A 208 -3.17 -18.00 3.42
CA LEU A 208 -2.10 -18.39 4.35
C LEU A 208 -2.63 -18.77 5.74
N LEU A 209 -3.66 -18.06 6.23
CA LEU A 209 -4.32 -18.34 7.51
C LEU A 209 -5.43 -19.40 7.40
N GLY A 210 -5.69 -19.97 6.23
CA GLY A 210 -6.68 -21.01 6.05
C GLY A 210 -8.14 -20.54 6.07
N ALA A 211 -8.43 -19.31 5.66
CA ALA A 211 -9.81 -18.83 5.50
C ALA A 211 -10.57 -19.70 4.49
N ALA A 212 -11.79 -20.12 4.83
CA ALA A 212 -12.63 -20.94 3.95
C ALA A 212 -14.12 -20.80 4.30
N PRO A 213 -15.00 -20.51 3.33
CA PRO A 213 -14.66 -20.07 1.96
C PRO A 213 -13.96 -18.71 1.93
N LEU A 214 -13.10 -18.49 0.92
CA LEU A 214 -12.43 -17.22 0.64
C LEU A 214 -12.97 -16.65 -0.67
N VAL A 215 -13.79 -15.61 -0.58
CA VAL A 215 -14.49 -15.00 -1.71
C VAL A 215 -13.79 -13.70 -2.12
N ALA A 216 -13.48 -13.54 -3.41
CA ALA A 216 -12.99 -12.29 -3.96
C ALA A 216 -14.01 -11.67 -4.92
N VAL A 217 -14.25 -10.37 -4.80
CA VAL A 217 -15.19 -9.59 -5.61
C VAL A 217 -14.41 -8.50 -6.36
N ASP A 218 -14.58 -8.41 -7.67
CA ASP A 218 -14.05 -7.32 -8.52
C ASP A 218 -14.90 -7.19 -9.78
N VAL A 219 -14.74 -6.12 -10.53
CA VAL A 219 -15.38 -5.90 -11.83
C VAL A 219 -14.52 -6.39 -12.99
N SER A 220 -13.30 -6.83 -12.75
CA SER A 220 -12.34 -7.30 -13.75
C SER A 220 -12.18 -8.81 -13.68
N ALA A 221 -12.59 -9.50 -14.75
CA ALA A 221 -12.46 -10.96 -14.85
C ALA A 221 -11.00 -11.43 -14.72
N ASP A 222 -10.04 -10.69 -15.29
CA ASP A 222 -8.62 -11.04 -15.23
C ASP A 222 -8.06 -10.94 -13.80
N LYS A 223 -8.47 -9.92 -13.03
CA LYS A 223 -8.10 -9.80 -11.62
C LYS A 223 -8.72 -10.93 -10.79
N LEU A 224 -9.94 -11.32 -11.09
CA LEU A 224 -10.61 -12.44 -10.43
C LEU A 224 -9.92 -13.79 -10.73
N GLN A 225 -9.43 -13.98 -11.96
CA GLN A 225 -8.60 -15.14 -12.27
C GLN A 225 -7.30 -15.16 -11.46
N LEU A 226 -6.65 -14.01 -11.30
CA LEU A 226 -5.46 -13.90 -10.45
C LEU A 226 -5.82 -14.17 -8.98
N ALA A 227 -6.93 -13.66 -8.47
CA ALA A 227 -7.40 -13.96 -7.10
C ALA A 227 -7.58 -15.46 -6.87
N ARG A 228 -8.14 -16.23 -7.83
CA ARG A 228 -8.21 -17.69 -7.75
C ARG A 228 -6.84 -18.34 -7.67
N ARG A 229 -5.88 -17.92 -8.49
CA ARG A 229 -4.49 -18.45 -8.43
C ARG A 229 -3.81 -18.16 -7.10
N LEU A 230 -4.17 -17.04 -6.45
CA LEU A 230 -3.62 -16.61 -5.18
C LEU A 230 -4.35 -17.19 -3.95
N GLY A 231 -5.37 -18.03 -4.16
CA GLY A 231 -6.01 -18.80 -3.09
C GLY A 231 -7.48 -18.50 -2.83
N ALA A 232 -8.14 -17.61 -3.59
CA ALA A 232 -9.59 -17.45 -3.49
C ALA A 232 -10.30 -18.72 -3.91
N THR A 233 -11.20 -19.24 -3.06
CA THR A 233 -12.01 -20.42 -3.37
C THR A 233 -13.11 -20.08 -4.36
N ASP A 234 -13.68 -18.89 -4.23
CA ASP A 234 -14.77 -18.38 -5.02
C ASP A 234 -14.50 -16.94 -5.49
N VAL A 235 -15.07 -16.57 -6.63
CA VAL A 235 -15.00 -15.21 -7.14
C VAL A 235 -16.35 -14.74 -7.64
N VAL A 236 -16.63 -13.45 -7.47
CA VAL A 236 -17.86 -12.81 -7.91
C VAL A 236 -17.48 -11.65 -8.85
N ASP A 237 -17.93 -11.75 -10.11
CA ASP A 237 -17.83 -10.67 -11.07
C ASP A 237 -18.98 -9.66 -10.82
N ALA A 238 -18.61 -8.50 -10.27
CA ALA A 238 -19.57 -7.45 -9.91
C ALA A 238 -19.85 -6.46 -11.05
N ALA A 239 -19.30 -6.65 -12.25
CA ALA A 239 -19.41 -5.67 -13.33
C ALA A 239 -20.86 -5.36 -13.75
N ARG A 240 -21.78 -6.28 -13.50
CA ARG A 240 -23.21 -6.15 -13.89
C ARG A 240 -24.19 -6.42 -12.75
N LEU A 241 -23.67 -6.51 -11.51
CA LEU A 241 -24.46 -6.79 -10.32
C LEU A 241 -24.69 -5.52 -9.51
N SER A 242 -25.85 -5.39 -8.92
CA SER A 242 -26.13 -4.40 -7.87
C SER A 242 -25.40 -4.77 -6.57
N GLU A 243 -25.29 -3.81 -5.64
CA GLU A 243 -24.71 -4.04 -4.30
C GLU A 243 -25.43 -5.20 -3.57
N GLU A 244 -26.78 -5.26 -3.69
CA GLU A 244 -27.62 -6.28 -3.06
C GLU A 244 -27.40 -7.67 -3.68
N GLU A 245 -27.28 -7.75 -5.01
CA GLU A 245 -27.00 -9.00 -5.71
C GLU A 245 -25.64 -9.57 -5.36
N VAL A 246 -24.61 -8.70 -5.24
CA VAL A 246 -23.28 -9.15 -4.77
C VAL A 246 -23.35 -9.64 -3.33
N ALA A 247 -23.99 -8.88 -2.42
CA ALA A 247 -24.16 -9.31 -1.02
C ALA A 247 -24.93 -10.64 -0.94
N GLY A 248 -26.01 -10.80 -1.70
CA GLY A 248 -26.78 -12.05 -1.80
C GLY A 248 -25.93 -13.22 -2.25
N THR A 249 -25.14 -13.06 -3.33
CA THR A 249 -24.22 -14.08 -3.84
C THR A 249 -23.18 -14.47 -2.80
N VAL A 250 -22.60 -13.49 -2.08
CA VAL A 250 -21.66 -13.78 -0.99
C VAL A 250 -22.34 -14.55 0.14
N HIS A 251 -23.57 -14.21 0.52
CA HIS A 251 -24.34 -14.95 1.52
C HIS A 251 -24.58 -16.42 1.11
N GLU A 252 -24.87 -16.68 -0.16
CA GLU A 252 -25.01 -18.06 -0.68
C GLU A 252 -23.69 -18.83 -0.60
N LEU A 253 -22.59 -18.26 -1.12
CA LEU A 253 -21.27 -18.88 -1.14
C LEU A 253 -20.72 -19.13 0.26
N THR A 254 -21.02 -18.25 1.21
CA THR A 254 -20.54 -18.32 2.59
C THR A 254 -21.53 -18.96 3.57
N ARG A 255 -22.70 -19.39 3.08
CA ARG A 255 -23.79 -19.99 3.87
C ARG A 255 -24.24 -19.08 5.03
N GLY A 256 -24.49 -17.80 4.74
CA GLY A 256 -25.04 -16.86 5.71
C GLY A 256 -24.22 -15.58 5.93
N GLY A 257 -23.20 -15.33 5.14
CA GLY A 257 -22.39 -14.11 5.14
C GLY A 257 -20.95 -14.32 5.60
N ALA A 258 -20.09 -13.36 5.26
CA ALA A 258 -18.69 -13.37 5.65
C ALA A 258 -18.51 -13.02 7.13
N GLU A 259 -17.55 -13.65 7.79
CA GLU A 259 -17.14 -13.28 9.15
C GLU A 259 -16.23 -12.05 9.13
N VAL A 260 -15.37 -12.00 8.12
CA VAL A 260 -14.48 -10.87 7.86
C VAL A 260 -14.63 -10.44 6.42
N ALA A 261 -14.73 -9.14 6.18
CA ALA A 261 -14.64 -8.55 4.86
C ALA A 261 -13.51 -7.53 4.82
N VAL A 262 -12.58 -7.66 3.87
CA VAL A 262 -11.55 -6.65 3.59
C VAL A 262 -12.03 -5.82 2.42
N GLU A 263 -12.27 -4.52 2.64
CA GLU A 263 -12.64 -3.56 1.59
C GLU A 263 -11.37 -2.84 1.12
N ALA A 264 -10.99 -3.05 -0.14
CA ALA A 264 -9.72 -2.58 -0.72
C ALA A 264 -9.88 -1.70 -1.97
N VAL A 265 -11.07 -1.12 -2.17
CA VAL A 265 -11.38 -0.18 -3.27
C VAL A 265 -11.36 1.26 -2.78
N GLY A 266 -12.01 1.54 -1.63
CA GLY A 266 -12.12 2.88 -1.05
C GLY A 266 -13.33 3.67 -1.58
N SER A 267 -14.45 3.02 -1.84
CA SER A 267 -15.69 3.71 -2.22
C SER A 267 -16.81 3.50 -1.19
N ALA A 268 -17.74 4.45 -1.13
CA ALA A 268 -18.91 4.33 -0.25
C ALA A 268 -19.76 3.10 -0.60
N SER A 269 -19.89 2.77 -1.89
CA SER A 269 -20.67 1.64 -2.37
C SER A 269 -20.02 0.31 -2.01
N THR A 270 -18.71 0.14 -2.24
CA THR A 270 -17.99 -1.10 -1.90
C THR A 270 -17.90 -1.33 -0.40
N LEU A 271 -17.77 -0.25 0.41
CA LEU A 271 -17.83 -0.37 1.86
C LEU A 271 -19.20 -0.87 2.34
N ARG A 272 -20.28 -0.31 1.78
CA ARG A 272 -21.64 -0.75 2.08
C ARG A 272 -21.88 -2.18 1.64
N GLN A 273 -21.49 -2.53 0.43
CA GLN A 273 -21.54 -3.91 -0.09
C GLN A 273 -20.81 -4.90 0.83
N ALA A 274 -19.59 -4.58 1.26
CA ALA A 274 -18.83 -5.39 2.20
C ALA A 274 -19.54 -5.53 3.56
N PHE A 275 -20.17 -4.46 4.05
CA PHE A 275 -20.92 -4.46 5.31
C PHE A 275 -22.20 -5.29 5.23
N GLU A 276 -22.94 -5.19 4.15
CA GLU A 276 -24.18 -5.96 3.94
C GLU A 276 -23.90 -7.45 3.76
N ALA A 277 -22.76 -7.81 3.14
CA ALA A 277 -22.31 -9.18 2.95
C ALA A 277 -21.84 -9.90 4.23
N LEU A 278 -21.76 -9.21 5.38
CA LEU A 278 -21.37 -9.81 6.65
C LEU A 278 -22.50 -10.63 7.28
N LYS A 279 -22.15 -11.72 7.93
CA LYS A 279 -23.02 -12.39 8.90
C LYS A 279 -23.15 -11.56 10.19
N PRO A 280 -24.14 -11.84 11.09
CA PRO A 280 -24.16 -11.28 12.43
C PRO A 280 -22.85 -11.51 13.17
N GLY A 281 -22.35 -10.49 13.87
CA GLY A 281 -21.03 -10.48 14.55
C GLY A 281 -19.83 -10.28 13.64
N GLY A 282 -20.04 -10.21 12.32
CA GLY A 282 -18.98 -10.02 11.34
C GLY A 282 -18.39 -8.61 11.35
N ARG A 283 -17.25 -8.44 10.67
CA ARG A 283 -16.53 -7.15 10.59
C ARG A 283 -16.04 -6.81 9.21
N VAL A 284 -16.18 -5.52 8.85
CA VAL A 284 -15.46 -4.95 7.71
C VAL A 284 -14.16 -4.33 8.17
N ILE A 285 -13.08 -4.63 7.49
CA ILE A 285 -11.78 -3.96 7.59
C ILE A 285 -11.63 -3.07 6.36
N ALA A 286 -11.80 -1.78 6.53
CA ALA A 286 -11.65 -0.79 5.47
C ALA A 286 -10.17 -0.43 5.32
N VAL A 287 -9.59 -0.73 4.15
CA VAL A 287 -8.19 -0.42 3.79
C VAL A 287 -8.10 0.42 2.52
N GLY A 288 -9.16 0.43 1.70
CA GLY A 288 -9.23 1.24 0.50
C GLY A 288 -9.15 2.73 0.84
N LEU A 289 -8.26 3.47 0.13
CA LEU A 289 -8.13 4.91 0.29
C LEU A 289 -9.15 5.62 -0.60
N SER A 290 -9.74 6.70 -0.10
CA SER A 290 -10.75 7.50 -0.79
C SER A 290 -10.39 8.98 -0.77
N SER A 291 -11.14 9.79 -1.51
CA SER A 291 -11.09 11.25 -1.38
C SER A 291 -11.37 11.66 0.07
N ALA A 292 -10.68 12.70 0.54
CA ALA A 292 -10.89 13.26 1.89
C ALA A 292 -12.34 13.75 2.13
N LYS A 293 -13.13 13.91 1.06
CA LYS A 293 -14.53 14.35 1.11
C LYS A 293 -15.53 13.19 1.01
N THR A 294 -15.07 11.96 0.78
CA THR A 294 -15.98 10.81 0.65
C THR A 294 -16.53 10.41 2.00
N GLU A 295 -17.85 10.37 2.07
CA GLU A 295 -18.58 9.84 3.22
C GLU A 295 -19.27 8.53 2.83
N ALA A 296 -19.33 7.60 3.76
CA ALA A 296 -20.01 6.33 3.59
C ALA A 296 -21.02 6.10 4.71
N SER A 297 -22.15 5.53 4.38
CA SER A 297 -23.21 5.20 5.35
C SER A 297 -23.41 3.68 5.40
N VAL A 298 -23.67 3.18 6.59
CA VAL A 298 -24.07 1.79 6.84
C VAL A 298 -25.42 1.74 7.55
N PRO A 299 -26.23 0.66 7.36
CA PRO A 299 -27.51 0.52 8.04
C PRO A 299 -27.34 0.43 9.57
N LEU A 300 -27.70 1.52 10.28
CA LEU A 300 -27.50 1.63 11.74
C LEU A 300 -28.20 0.50 12.52
N ASN A 301 -29.41 0.10 12.08
CA ASN A 301 -30.14 -0.98 12.73
C ASN A 301 -29.40 -2.33 12.63
N GLN A 302 -28.80 -2.63 11.48
CA GLN A 302 -27.97 -3.85 11.32
C GLN A 302 -26.69 -3.77 12.13
N LEU A 303 -26.04 -2.60 12.18
CA LEU A 303 -24.84 -2.39 13.00
C LEU A 303 -25.11 -2.77 14.47
N VAL A 304 -26.25 -2.32 15.03
CA VAL A 304 -26.61 -2.55 16.44
C VAL A 304 -27.17 -3.96 16.65
N GLN A 305 -28.24 -4.34 15.93
CA GLN A 305 -28.95 -5.60 16.20
C GLN A 305 -28.17 -6.84 15.80
N GLN A 306 -27.32 -6.73 14.78
CA GLN A 306 -26.47 -7.83 14.31
C GLN A 306 -25.05 -7.74 14.87
N GLN A 307 -24.75 -6.76 15.71
CA GLN A 307 -23.41 -6.53 16.29
C GLN A 307 -22.29 -6.55 15.24
N LYS A 308 -22.55 -5.98 14.07
CA LYS A 308 -21.53 -5.85 13.01
C LYS A 308 -20.51 -4.79 13.38
N HIS A 309 -19.27 -4.93 12.89
CA HIS A 309 -18.17 -4.01 13.19
C HIS A 309 -17.64 -3.36 11.90
N LEU A 310 -17.25 -2.09 12.01
CA LEU A 310 -16.52 -1.37 10.98
C LEU A 310 -15.18 -0.89 11.57
N VAL A 311 -14.08 -1.32 10.98
CA VAL A 311 -12.71 -1.09 11.46
C VAL A 311 -11.85 -0.51 10.34
N GLY A 312 -11.21 0.63 10.58
CA GLY A 312 -10.20 1.17 9.66
C GLY A 312 -8.83 0.51 9.87
N SER A 313 -8.11 0.25 8.78
CA SER A 313 -6.74 -0.25 8.84
C SER A 313 -5.84 0.57 7.92
N LEU A 314 -4.95 1.35 8.49
CA LEU A 314 -3.94 2.10 7.76
C LEU A 314 -2.69 1.24 7.62
N TYR A 315 -2.18 1.06 6.38
CA TYR A 315 -0.93 0.34 6.13
C TYR A 315 -0.92 -1.07 6.76
N GLY A 316 -2.08 -1.76 6.77
CA GLY A 316 -2.25 -3.08 7.38
C GLY A 316 -2.10 -3.10 8.91
N SER A 317 -2.25 -1.95 9.58
CA SER A 317 -1.97 -1.78 11.02
C SER A 317 -0.60 -2.33 11.43
N SER A 318 0.38 -2.22 10.55
CA SER A 318 1.68 -2.89 10.62
C SER A 318 2.70 -2.19 11.51
N ASN A 319 3.70 -2.97 11.93
CA ASN A 319 5.00 -2.50 12.39
C ASN A 319 6.04 -2.78 11.30
N PRO A 320 6.37 -1.82 10.42
CA PRO A 320 7.21 -2.08 9.25
C PRO A 320 8.54 -2.79 9.55
N ALA A 321 9.19 -2.44 10.66
CA ALA A 321 10.47 -3.04 11.05
C ALA A 321 10.37 -4.54 11.42
N VAL A 322 9.15 -5.05 11.68
CA VAL A 322 8.89 -6.45 12.00
C VAL A 322 8.19 -7.15 10.83
N ASP A 323 7.17 -6.48 10.28
CA ASP A 323 6.30 -7.11 9.30
C ASP A 323 6.93 -7.21 7.92
N LEU A 324 7.72 -6.20 7.46
CA LEU A 324 8.37 -6.27 6.15
C LEU A 324 9.38 -7.44 6.05
N PRO A 325 10.31 -7.64 7.01
CA PRO A 325 11.18 -8.82 7.00
C PRO A 325 10.40 -10.14 7.04
N ARG A 326 9.34 -10.21 7.85
CA ARG A 326 8.48 -11.40 7.94
C ARG A 326 7.80 -11.73 6.61
N LEU A 327 7.26 -10.74 5.92
CA LEU A 327 6.60 -10.92 4.62
C LEU A 327 7.58 -11.38 3.54
N LEU A 328 8.80 -10.84 3.54
CA LEU A 328 9.85 -11.25 2.62
C LEU A 328 10.34 -12.67 2.91
N GLU A 329 10.39 -13.09 4.17
CA GLU A 329 10.72 -14.47 4.52
C GLU A 329 9.60 -15.45 4.08
N LEU A 330 8.34 -15.07 4.22
CA LEU A 330 7.22 -15.86 3.68
C LEU A 330 7.28 -15.96 2.14
N TYR A 331 7.79 -14.94 1.47
CA TYR A 331 8.08 -15.02 0.03
C TYR A 331 9.21 -16.00 -0.26
N ARG A 332 10.35 -15.91 0.44
CA ARG A 332 11.52 -16.79 0.24
C ARG A 332 11.17 -18.27 0.47
N THR A 333 10.30 -18.54 1.42
CA THR A 333 9.82 -19.90 1.74
C THR A 333 8.68 -20.37 0.83
N GLY A 334 8.24 -19.55 -0.15
CA GLY A 334 7.21 -19.89 -1.11
C GLY A 334 5.77 -19.85 -0.58
N GLN A 335 5.58 -19.38 0.66
CA GLN A 335 4.26 -19.28 1.29
C GLN A 335 3.43 -18.10 0.79
N LEU A 336 4.09 -17.01 0.37
CA LEU A 336 3.47 -15.86 -0.29
C LEU A 336 4.04 -15.70 -1.70
N PRO A 337 3.28 -16.00 -2.77
CA PRO A 337 3.76 -15.92 -4.15
C PRO A 337 3.76 -14.47 -4.68
N LEU A 338 4.48 -13.56 -4.01
CA LEU A 338 4.47 -12.11 -4.26
C LEU A 338 4.87 -11.73 -5.69
N GLY A 339 5.69 -12.55 -6.35
CA GLY A 339 6.07 -12.33 -7.75
C GLY A 339 4.87 -12.28 -8.71
N GLN A 340 3.74 -12.92 -8.36
CA GLN A 340 2.52 -12.85 -9.16
C GLN A 340 1.78 -11.51 -9.09
N LEU A 341 2.14 -10.65 -8.13
CA LEU A 341 1.62 -9.27 -8.03
C LEU A 341 2.37 -8.30 -8.93
N VAL A 342 3.58 -8.63 -9.33
CA VAL A 342 4.43 -7.75 -10.15
C VAL A 342 3.88 -7.72 -11.57
N GLY A 343 3.63 -6.52 -12.07
CA GLY A 343 3.20 -6.25 -13.43
C GLY A 343 4.35 -5.84 -14.34
N GLU A 344 4.06 -4.99 -15.32
CA GLU A 344 5.06 -4.48 -16.27
C GLU A 344 6.04 -3.51 -15.60
N THR A 345 7.28 -3.48 -16.09
CA THR A 345 8.32 -2.55 -15.65
C THR A 345 8.53 -1.45 -16.70
N TYR A 346 8.69 -0.22 -16.23
CA TYR A 346 8.85 0.99 -17.03
C TYR A 346 10.06 1.81 -16.58
N PRO A 347 10.69 2.62 -17.47
CA PRO A 347 11.58 3.71 -17.05
C PRO A 347 10.79 4.81 -16.33
N LEU A 348 11.47 5.78 -15.75
CA LEU A 348 10.83 6.96 -15.11
C LEU A 348 9.87 7.67 -16.06
N GLU A 349 10.26 7.88 -17.29
CA GLU A 349 9.48 8.53 -18.34
C GLU A 349 8.20 7.75 -18.71
N GLY A 350 8.16 6.46 -18.42
CA GLY A 350 7.00 5.59 -18.62
C GLY A 350 5.92 5.71 -17.54
N LEU A 351 6.14 6.53 -16.49
CA LEU A 351 5.22 6.63 -15.35
C LEU A 351 3.80 7.07 -15.77
N GLY A 352 3.69 8.00 -16.73
CA GLY A 352 2.39 8.41 -17.29
C GLY A 352 1.62 7.22 -17.89
N THR A 353 2.29 6.40 -18.71
CA THR A 353 1.72 5.17 -19.28
C THR A 353 1.32 4.17 -18.20
N ALA A 354 2.15 4.02 -17.15
CA ALA A 354 1.84 3.12 -16.02
C ALA A 354 0.58 3.59 -15.27
N TYR A 355 0.40 4.89 -15.06
CA TYR A 355 -0.83 5.44 -14.46
C TYR A 355 -2.06 5.25 -15.34
N ASP A 356 -1.95 5.41 -16.67
CA ASP A 356 -3.07 5.20 -17.59
C ASP A 356 -3.52 3.73 -17.59
N LYS A 357 -2.58 2.79 -17.60
CA LYS A 357 -2.88 1.36 -17.46
C LYS A 357 -3.50 1.04 -16.10
N LEU A 358 -3.02 1.67 -15.03
CA LEU A 358 -3.59 1.51 -13.68
C LEU A 358 -5.05 1.98 -13.62
N ARG A 359 -5.37 3.15 -14.22
CA ARG A 359 -6.76 3.65 -14.38
C ARG A 359 -7.60 2.71 -15.25
N GLY A 360 -7.01 2.13 -16.28
CA GLY A 360 -7.64 1.13 -17.15
C GLY A 360 -7.85 -0.25 -16.51
N GLY A 361 -7.48 -0.43 -15.23
CA GLY A 361 -7.70 -1.67 -14.51
C GLY A 361 -6.67 -2.76 -14.78
N ALA A 362 -5.45 -2.42 -15.18
CA ALA A 362 -4.37 -3.39 -15.41
C ALA A 362 -4.20 -4.37 -14.24
N VAL A 363 -3.85 -5.60 -14.56
CA VAL A 363 -3.58 -6.67 -13.60
C VAL A 363 -2.13 -6.58 -13.13
N GLY A 364 -1.93 -6.73 -11.84
CA GLY A 364 -0.62 -6.61 -11.21
C GLY A 364 -0.22 -5.16 -10.93
N ARG A 365 0.89 -5.00 -10.23
CA ARG A 365 1.46 -3.72 -9.83
C ARG A 365 2.55 -3.33 -10.83
N ALA A 366 2.37 -2.25 -11.58
CA ALA A 366 3.43 -1.70 -12.42
C ALA A 366 4.62 -1.26 -11.54
N VAL A 367 5.82 -1.39 -12.08
CA VAL A 367 7.07 -1.05 -11.40
C VAL A 367 7.85 -0.07 -12.26
N ILE A 368 8.41 0.95 -11.65
CA ILE A 368 9.37 1.88 -12.26
C ILE A 368 10.77 1.42 -11.89
N ASP A 369 11.63 1.26 -12.88
CA ASP A 369 13.06 1.07 -12.73
C ASP A 369 13.77 2.33 -13.24
N PRO A 370 14.31 3.17 -12.35
CA PRO A 370 14.95 4.43 -12.75
C PRO A 370 16.25 4.26 -13.56
N SER A 371 16.80 3.06 -13.58
CA SER A 371 18.03 2.76 -14.36
C SER A 371 17.75 2.50 -15.85
N LEU A 372 16.50 2.21 -16.19
CA LEU A 372 16.11 2.01 -17.58
C LEU A 372 16.13 3.33 -18.36
N VAL A 373 16.55 3.25 -19.61
CA VAL A 373 16.52 4.38 -20.55
C VAL A 373 15.26 4.22 -21.42
N PRO A 374 14.55 5.32 -21.74
CA PRO A 374 13.46 5.27 -22.72
C PRO A 374 13.92 4.66 -24.04
N ALA A 375 13.08 3.78 -24.62
CA ALA A 375 13.35 3.13 -25.90
C ALA A 375 13.21 4.12 -27.08
#